data_8d99d35c25b887f23d42b7a34993ea5d
#
_entry.id   8d99d35c25b887f23d42b7a34993ea5d
#
_cell.length_a   1.000
_cell.length_b   1.000
_cell.length_c   1.000
_cell.angle_alpha   90.00
_cell.angle_beta   90.00
_cell.angle_gamma   90.00
#
_symmetry.space_group_name_H-M   'P 1'
#
loop_
_entity.id
_entity.type
_entity.pdbx_description
1 polymer ?
#
loop_
_entity_poly.entity_id
_entity_poly.type
_entity_poly.pdbx_seq_one_letter_code
_entity_poly.pdbx_strand_id
1 'polypeptide(L)'
;MKKSFIFALCSLSMVLLVLFSGCKKDKEQAPETFVSDMARPVWTAPEKSDMTSSMTAVVKVDLKAQYPNIAADFALNDNDLIAAFAGETCLGVAAPDEGLFYLYIAGPNEQMVNEQMVNLKYYSAHYKNLFRTKDAFLFRNDDHLGTIAEPFAPTFVVGK
;
A
#
# COMPACT_ATOMS: atom_id res chain seq x y z
N MET A 1 -59.33 -3.78 -63.04
CA MET A 1 -59.79 -4.68 -61.94
C MET A 1 -58.56 -5.22 -61.21
N LYS A 2 -58.60 -5.17 -59.89
CA LYS A 2 -57.77 -5.88 -58.88
C LYS A 2 -56.46 -5.20 -58.53
N LYS A 3 -56.55 -4.51 -57.51
CA LYS A 3 -56.40 -4.76 -56.05
C LYS A 3 -54.93 -4.74 -55.60
N SER A 4 -54.66 -3.61 -55.01
CA SER A 4 -53.52 -3.31 -54.14
C SER A 4 -53.35 -4.38 -53.05
N PHE A 5 -52.10 -4.77 -52.80
CA PHE A 5 -51.70 -5.33 -51.56
C PHE A 5 -50.42 -4.58 -51.08
N ILE A 6 -50.66 -3.70 -50.20
CA ILE A 6 -49.59 -3.00 -49.45
C ILE A 6 -49.16 -3.96 -48.36
N PHE A 7 -47.99 -4.54 -48.49
CA PHE A 7 -47.32 -5.20 -47.38
C PHE A 7 -46.44 -4.15 -46.67
N ALA A 8 -46.94 -3.73 -45.54
CA ALA A 8 -46.18 -2.94 -44.60
C ALA A 8 -45.07 -3.84 -44.02
N LEU A 9 -43.84 -3.61 -44.45
CA LEU A 9 -42.66 -4.20 -43.83
C LEU A 9 -42.35 -3.41 -42.58
N CYS A 10 -42.82 -3.88 -41.42
CA CYS A 10 -42.34 -3.44 -40.11
C CYS A 10 -40.88 -3.86 -40.01
N SER A 11 -39.99 -2.95 -40.29
CA SER A 11 -38.58 -3.04 -39.94
C SER A 11 -38.46 -2.91 -38.44
N LEU A 12 -38.40 -4.06 -37.76
CA LEU A 12 -38.06 -4.18 -36.35
C LEU A 12 -36.58 -3.80 -36.17
N SER A 13 -36.36 -2.53 -35.98
CA SER A 13 -35.03 -2.00 -35.60
C SER A 13 -34.71 -2.47 -34.19
N MET A 14 -34.07 -3.62 -34.10
CA MET A 14 -33.53 -4.15 -32.86
C MET A 14 -32.32 -3.29 -32.47
N VAL A 15 -32.58 -2.23 -31.70
CA VAL A 15 -31.53 -1.42 -31.06
C VAL A 15 -30.85 -2.31 -30.02
N LEU A 16 -29.73 -2.89 -30.43
CA LEU A 16 -28.83 -3.59 -29.50
C LEU A 16 -28.19 -2.56 -28.58
N LEU A 17 -28.86 -2.29 -27.46
CA LEU A 17 -28.27 -1.54 -26.34
C LEU A 17 -27.14 -2.39 -25.75
N VAL A 18 -25.94 -2.21 -26.29
CA VAL A 18 -24.72 -2.68 -25.64
C VAL A 18 -24.57 -1.86 -24.36
N LEU A 19 -25.05 -2.43 -23.27
CA LEU A 19 -24.72 -1.94 -21.94
C LEU A 19 -23.21 -2.17 -21.73
N PHE A 20 -22.43 -1.17 -22.10
CA PHE A 20 -21.07 -1.04 -21.58
C PHE A 20 -21.19 -0.84 -20.07
N SER A 21 -21.26 -1.94 -19.34
CA SER A 21 -20.91 -1.95 -17.94
C SER A 21 -19.42 -1.62 -17.86
N GLY A 22 -19.12 -0.34 -17.97
CA GLY A 22 -17.81 0.16 -17.61
C GLY A 22 -17.60 -0.23 -16.16
N CYS A 23 -16.71 -1.19 -15.89
CA CYS A 23 -16.09 -1.32 -14.60
C CYS A 23 -15.52 0.06 -14.28
N LYS A 24 -16.25 0.85 -13.50
CA LYS A 24 -15.66 1.94 -12.77
C LYS A 24 -14.60 1.27 -11.89
N LYS A 25 -13.33 1.35 -12.30
CA LYS A 25 -12.25 1.29 -11.32
C LYS A 25 -12.65 2.33 -10.30
N ASP A 26 -13.07 1.89 -9.13
CA ASP A 26 -13.22 2.77 -7.98
C ASP A 26 -11.87 3.45 -7.85
N LYS A 27 -11.81 4.71 -8.27
CA LYS A 27 -10.69 5.57 -7.93
C LYS A 27 -10.79 5.65 -6.42
N GLU A 28 -9.89 4.99 -5.73
CA GLU A 28 -9.74 5.08 -4.29
C GLU A 28 -9.65 6.59 -4.00
N GLN A 29 -10.76 7.15 -3.55
CA GLN A 29 -10.86 8.59 -3.31
C GLN A 29 -9.99 8.86 -2.10
N ALA A 30 -8.99 9.72 -2.24
CA ALA A 30 -8.15 10.11 -1.12
C ALA A 30 -9.06 10.56 0.04
N PRO A 31 -8.81 10.10 1.27
CA PRO A 31 -9.62 10.48 2.42
C PRO A 31 -9.56 12.00 2.60
N GLU A 32 -10.64 12.59 3.09
CA GLU A 32 -10.70 14.04 3.35
C GLU A 32 -9.77 14.47 4.48
N THR A 33 -9.42 13.57 5.36
CA THR A 33 -8.47 13.77 6.47
C THR A 33 -7.77 12.49 6.83
N PHE A 34 -6.54 12.59 7.37
CA PHE A 34 -5.80 11.46 7.91
C PHE A 34 -5.97 11.28 9.41
N VAL A 35 -6.58 12.24 10.10
CA VAL A 35 -6.76 12.16 11.55
C VAL A 35 -7.73 11.05 11.93
N SER A 36 -7.31 10.21 12.87
CA SER A 36 -8.07 9.10 13.43
C SER A 36 -7.85 9.04 14.95
N ASP A 37 -8.30 8.00 15.60
CA ASP A 37 -8.10 7.75 17.03
C ASP A 37 -7.45 6.38 17.29
N MET A 38 -6.81 5.82 16.26
CA MET A 38 -6.16 4.53 16.36
C MET A 38 -5.06 4.55 17.43
N ALA A 39 -5.12 3.57 18.33
CA ALA A 39 -4.05 3.35 19.29
C ALA A 39 -2.76 2.93 18.55
N ARG A 40 -1.62 3.34 19.13
CA ARG A 40 -0.31 2.91 18.63
C ARG A 40 -0.23 1.39 18.62
N PRO A 41 0.07 0.77 17.48
CA PRO A 41 0.17 -0.68 17.39
C PRO A 41 1.38 -1.20 18.18
N VAL A 42 1.25 -2.42 18.67
CA VAL A 42 2.34 -3.18 19.28
C VAL A 42 2.74 -4.27 18.30
N TRP A 43 3.71 -3.95 17.45
CA TRP A 43 4.29 -4.92 16.52
C TRP A 43 5.56 -5.51 17.14
N THR A 44 5.73 -6.80 16.96
CA THR A 44 6.91 -7.53 17.46
C THR A 44 7.63 -8.15 16.28
N ALA A 45 8.88 -7.76 16.09
CA ALA A 45 9.76 -8.42 15.13
C ALA A 45 10.21 -9.80 15.68
N PRO A 46 10.52 -10.75 14.79
CA PRO A 46 11.15 -12.00 15.20
C PRO A 46 12.48 -11.78 15.93
N GLU A 47 12.83 -12.70 16.82
CA GLU A 47 14.16 -12.70 17.44
C GLU A 47 15.24 -12.96 16.40
N LYS A 48 16.37 -12.25 16.49
CA LYS A 48 17.46 -12.40 15.52
C LYS A 48 18.03 -13.81 15.47
N SER A 49 17.97 -14.56 16.58
CA SER A 49 18.40 -15.96 16.68
C SER A 49 17.57 -16.92 15.83
N ASP A 50 16.34 -16.53 15.48
CA ASP A 50 15.38 -17.39 14.77
C ASP A 50 15.43 -17.17 13.25
N MET A 51 16.35 -16.31 12.79
CA MET A 51 16.45 -15.90 11.40
C MET A 51 17.54 -16.62 10.66
N THR A 52 17.18 -17.21 9.54
CA THR A 52 18.15 -17.82 8.60
C THR A 52 18.50 -16.89 7.44
N SER A 53 17.70 -15.84 7.23
CA SER A 53 17.86 -14.86 6.16
C SER A 53 17.37 -13.49 6.58
N SER A 54 17.90 -12.45 5.98
CA SER A 54 17.49 -11.09 6.26
C SER A 54 17.73 -10.15 5.10
N MET A 55 17.03 -9.03 5.07
CA MET A 55 17.37 -7.85 4.26
C MET A 55 17.28 -6.60 5.12
N THR A 56 17.83 -5.51 4.63
CA THR A 56 17.71 -4.20 5.29
C THR A 56 16.97 -3.22 4.39
N ALA A 57 16.31 -2.25 5.01
CA ALA A 57 15.71 -1.14 4.27
C ALA A 57 15.95 0.18 5.00
N VAL A 58 16.34 1.21 4.23
CA VAL A 58 16.34 2.59 4.68
C VAL A 58 15.16 3.28 4.04
N VAL A 59 14.16 3.64 4.85
CA VAL A 59 12.85 4.11 4.36
C VAL A 59 12.63 5.56 4.75
N LYS A 60 12.19 6.37 3.80
CA LYS A 60 11.69 7.72 4.01
C LYS A 60 10.17 7.73 3.89
N VAL A 61 9.49 8.24 4.91
CA VAL A 61 8.07 8.52 4.87
C VAL A 61 7.88 10.01 4.60
N ASP A 62 7.17 10.34 3.51
CA ASP A 62 6.90 11.73 3.14
C ASP A 62 5.42 11.87 2.70
N LEU A 63 4.53 11.86 3.68
CA LEU A 63 3.10 12.04 3.43
C LEU A 63 2.79 13.44 2.89
N LYS A 64 3.59 14.44 3.26
CA LYS A 64 3.41 15.81 2.77
C LYS A 64 3.64 15.91 1.26
N ALA A 65 4.67 15.27 0.74
CA ALA A 65 4.93 15.23 -0.70
C ALA A 65 3.85 14.44 -1.46
N GLN A 66 3.33 13.36 -0.86
CA GLN A 66 2.31 12.53 -1.48
C GLN A 66 0.91 13.14 -1.43
N TYR A 67 0.60 13.87 -0.36
CA TYR A 67 -0.73 14.42 -0.08
C TYR A 67 -0.64 15.88 0.41
N PRO A 68 -0.18 16.82 -0.43
CA PRO A 68 0.12 18.18 0.00
C PRO A 68 -1.08 18.95 0.56
N ASN A 69 -2.29 18.58 0.17
CA ASN A 69 -3.52 19.24 0.64
C ASN A 69 -4.05 18.66 1.96
N ILE A 70 -3.69 17.44 2.31
CA ILE A 70 -4.22 16.73 3.48
C ILE A 70 -3.15 16.58 4.56
N ALA A 71 -1.91 16.42 4.15
CA ALA A 71 -0.76 16.21 5.03
C ALA A 71 0.23 17.39 5.01
N ALA A 72 -0.26 18.62 4.82
CA ALA A 72 0.58 19.82 4.78
C ALA A 72 1.36 20.05 6.07
N ASP A 73 0.81 19.62 7.21
CA ASP A 73 1.35 19.71 8.57
C ASP A 73 2.11 18.44 9.00
N PHE A 74 2.28 17.48 8.09
CA PHE A 74 2.98 16.25 8.41
C PHE A 74 4.41 16.52 8.91
N ALA A 75 4.71 15.92 10.05
CA ALA A 75 6.06 15.83 10.63
C ALA A 75 6.22 14.46 11.27
N LEU A 76 7.38 13.88 11.11
CA LEU A 76 7.74 12.66 11.83
C LEU A 76 7.77 12.92 13.34
N ASN A 77 7.34 11.92 14.09
CA ASN A 77 7.29 11.93 15.55
C ASN A 77 8.02 10.71 16.11
N ASP A 78 8.71 10.85 17.23
CA ASP A 78 9.47 9.76 17.88
C ASP A 78 8.58 8.54 18.23
N ASN A 79 7.27 8.75 18.33
CA ASN A 79 6.30 7.67 18.55
C ASN A 79 5.75 7.03 17.27
N ASP A 80 6.21 7.50 16.11
CA ASP A 80 5.89 6.84 14.84
C ASP A 80 6.52 5.45 14.80
N LEU A 81 5.93 4.56 14.03
CA LEU A 81 6.47 3.23 13.79
C LEU A 81 6.31 2.85 12.32
N ILE A 82 7.30 2.15 11.82
CA ILE A 82 7.17 1.41 10.57
C ILE A 82 7.44 -0.07 10.81
N ALA A 83 6.72 -0.93 10.13
CA ALA A 83 6.96 -2.37 10.20
C ALA A 83 6.80 -3.03 8.84
N ALA A 84 7.61 -4.05 8.59
CA ALA A 84 7.55 -4.89 7.41
C ALA A 84 6.68 -6.12 7.67
N PHE A 85 5.82 -6.46 6.71
CA PHE A 85 4.90 -7.58 6.82
C PHE A 85 4.92 -8.46 5.57
N ALA A 86 4.87 -9.76 5.80
CA ALA A 86 4.51 -10.74 4.79
C ALA A 86 3.15 -11.33 5.16
N GLY A 87 2.11 -10.95 4.43
CA GLY A 87 0.74 -11.17 4.88
C GLY A 87 0.50 -10.52 6.23
N GLU A 88 0.15 -11.32 7.24
CA GLU A 88 -0.06 -10.84 8.62
C GLU A 88 1.17 -11.03 9.53
N THR A 89 2.24 -11.64 9.03
CA THR A 89 3.46 -11.88 9.82
C THR A 89 4.34 -10.64 9.81
N CYS A 90 4.62 -10.09 10.98
CA CYS A 90 5.58 -9.00 11.17
C CYS A 90 7.01 -9.53 11.02
N LEU A 91 7.80 -8.93 10.14
CA LEU A 91 9.17 -9.33 9.83
C LEU A 91 10.22 -8.36 10.37
N GLY A 92 9.82 -7.17 10.77
CA GLY A 92 10.72 -6.16 11.29
C GLY A 92 9.96 -4.91 11.69
N VAL A 93 10.49 -4.19 12.69
CA VAL A 93 9.90 -2.94 13.21
C VAL A 93 11.01 -1.93 13.42
N ALA A 94 10.74 -0.67 13.11
CA ALA A 94 11.65 0.44 13.40
C ALA A 94 10.87 1.68 13.86
N ALA A 95 11.49 2.44 14.75
CA ALA A 95 11.15 3.82 15.05
C ALA A 95 11.96 4.77 14.15
N PRO A 96 11.57 6.02 13.99
CA PRO A 96 12.33 6.99 13.22
C PRO A 96 13.66 7.33 13.92
N ASP A 97 14.70 7.51 13.13
CA ASP A 97 16.01 7.96 13.54
C ASP A 97 16.55 8.91 12.46
N GLU A 98 16.93 10.14 12.86
CA GLU A 98 17.39 11.21 11.96
C GLU A 98 16.50 11.43 10.72
N GLY A 99 15.18 11.26 10.88
CA GLY A 99 14.20 11.49 9.80
C GLY A 99 14.00 10.31 8.83
N LEU A 100 14.63 9.18 9.11
CA LEU A 100 14.54 7.94 8.35
C LEU A 100 14.13 6.78 9.25
N PHE A 101 13.77 5.65 8.63
CA PHE A 101 13.54 4.39 9.33
C PHE A 101 14.54 3.36 8.83
N TYR A 102 15.25 2.74 9.76
CA TYR A 102 16.24 1.70 9.50
C TYR A 102 15.63 0.34 9.87
N LEU A 103 15.11 -0.36 8.88
CA LEU A 103 14.47 -1.64 9.07
C LEU A 103 15.47 -2.78 8.87
N TYR A 104 15.48 -3.69 9.82
CA TYR A 104 16.00 -5.03 9.65
C TYR A 104 14.80 -5.95 9.43
N ILE A 105 14.72 -6.60 8.27
CA ILE A 105 13.59 -7.41 7.83
C ILE A 105 14.03 -8.87 7.86
N ALA A 106 13.44 -9.61 8.75
CA ALA A 106 13.69 -11.06 8.87
C ALA A 106 13.04 -11.83 7.72
N GLY A 107 13.76 -12.72 7.13
CA GLY A 107 13.19 -13.74 6.27
C GLY A 107 12.64 -14.90 7.10
N PRO A 108 11.41 -15.34 6.82
CA PRO A 108 10.94 -16.59 7.39
C PRO A 108 11.70 -17.76 6.76
N ASN A 109 11.84 -18.86 7.50
CA ASN A 109 12.48 -20.14 7.17
C ASN A 109 12.85 -20.39 5.69
N GLU A 110 13.94 -21.11 5.48
CA GLU A 110 14.64 -21.41 4.21
C GLU A 110 13.77 -21.69 2.96
N GLN A 111 12.53 -22.09 3.12
CA GLN A 111 11.62 -22.43 2.01
C GLN A 111 10.89 -21.23 1.39
N MET A 112 10.94 -20.07 2.02
CA MET A 112 10.21 -18.87 1.54
C MET A 112 11.13 -17.74 1.06
N VAL A 113 12.42 -17.96 1.00
CA VAL A 113 13.46 -16.95 1.01
C VAL A 113 13.51 -16.06 -0.24
N ASN A 114 13.00 -16.49 -1.39
CA ASN A 114 13.28 -15.77 -2.65
C ASN A 114 12.04 -15.22 -3.39
N GLU A 115 10.84 -15.40 -2.87
CA GLU A 115 9.62 -14.96 -3.59
C GLU A 115 8.58 -14.31 -2.68
N GLN A 116 8.95 -13.95 -1.45
CA GLN A 116 7.99 -13.37 -0.54
C GLN A 116 7.80 -11.89 -0.78
N MET A 117 6.55 -11.50 -1.03
CA MET A 117 6.17 -10.09 -1.13
C MET A 117 6.03 -9.48 0.27
N VAL A 118 6.65 -8.33 0.45
CA VAL A 118 6.64 -7.57 1.70
C VAL A 118 5.94 -6.25 1.50
N ASN A 119 5.06 -5.91 2.42
CA ASN A 119 4.44 -4.58 2.54
C ASN A 119 4.96 -3.88 3.78
N LEU A 120 5.04 -2.56 3.73
CA LEU A 120 5.26 -1.76 4.93
C LEU A 120 3.92 -1.24 5.47
N LYS A 121 3.78 -1.29 6.79
CA LYS A 121 2.74 -0.57 7.53
C LYS A 121 3.43 0.54 8.33
N TYR A 122 2.89 1.75 8.23
CA TYR A 122 3.41 2.92 8.93
C TYR A 122 2.31 3.49 9.84
N TYR A 123 2.59 3.61 11.12
CA TYR A 123 1.74 4.29 12.09
C TYR A 123 2.26 5.70 12.31
N SER A 124 1.42 6.70 12.04
CA SER A 124 1.70 8.09 12.36
C SER A 124 1.08 8.46 13.71
N ALA A 125 1.91 8.81 14.67
CA ALA A 125 1.46 9.31 15.96
C ALA A 125 0.80 10.70 15.85
N HIS A 126 1.21 11.50 14.85
CA HIS A 126 0.60 12.79 14.54
C HIS A 126 -0.87 12.64 14.11
N TYR A 127 -1.13 11.75 13.16
CA TYR A 127 -2.49 11.50 12.67
C TYR A 127 -3.25 10.44 13.46
N LYS A 128 -2.58 9.71 14.36
CA LYS A 128 -3.11 8.52 15.05
C LYS A 128 -3.74 7.55 14.06
N ASN A 129 -3.05 7.30 12.95
CA ASN A 129 -3.57 6.51 11.85
C ASN A 129 -2.52 5.57 11.29
N LEU A 130 -3.02 4.52 10.63
CA LEU A 130 -2.24 3.50 9.97
C LEU A 130 -2.23 3.74 8.46
N PHE A 131 -1.06 3.64 7.88
CA PHE A 131 -0.82 3.67 6.45
C PHE A 131 -0.16 2.36 6.02
N ARG A 132 -0.37 1.96 4.79
CA ARG A 132 0.31 0.83 4.18
C ARG A 132 0.93 1.24 2.85
N THR A 133 1.96 0.57 2.42
CA THR A 133 2.50 0.78 1.08
C THR A 133 1.46 0.36 0.03
N LYS A 134 1.35 1.16 -1.03
CA LYS A 134 0.48 0.84 -2.16
C LYS A 134 0.94 -0.42 -2.87
N ASP A 135 2.25 -0.53 -3.07
CA ASP A 135 2.89 -1.63 -3.75
C ASP A 135 3.78 -2.41 -2.77
N ALA A 136 3.81 -3.72 -2.94
CA ALA A 136 4.72 -4.60 -2.21
C ALA A 136 6.07 -4.66 -2.93
N PHE A 137 7.12 -5.00 -2.19
CA PHE A 137 8.43 -5.32 -2.73
C PHE A 137 8.81 -6.76 -2.43
N LEU A 138 9.73 -7.29 -3.21
CA LEU A 138 10.19 -8.67 -3.06
C LEU A 138 11.26 -8.74 -1.96
N PHE A 139 11.09 -9.66 -1.01
CA PHE A 139 12.15 -10.02 -0.08
C PHE A 139 13.29 -10.71 -0.84
N ARG A 140 14.50 -10.26 -0.58
CA ARG A 140 15.73 -10.90 -1.11
C ARG A 140 16.74 -10.99 0.01
N ASN A 141 17.27 -12.21 0.23
CA ASN A 141 18.28 -12.39 1.26
C ASN A 141 19.53 -11.55 0.96
N ASP A 142 20.09 -10.96 2.02
CA ASP A 142 21.29 -10.12 1.99
C ASP A 142 21.16 -8.85 1.12
N ASP A 143 19.92 -8.48 0.70
CA ASP A 143 19.66 -7.29 -0.10
C ASP A 143 19.46 -6.02 0.76
N HIS A 144 19.63 -4.87 0.12
CA HIS A 144 19.49 -3.56 0.74
C HIS A 144 18.52 -2.70 -0.06
N LEU A 145 17.39 -2.34 0.53
CA LEU A 145 16.38 -1.49 -0.09
C LEU A 145 16.58 -0.02 0.33
N GLY A 146 17.12 0.79 -0.57
CA GLY A 146 17.45 2.19 -0.29
C GLY A 146 18.74 2.36 0.51
N THR A 147 19.22 3.58 0.57
CA THR A 147 20.42 4.00 1.32
C THR A 147 20.13 5.30 2.07
N ILE A 148 21.03 5.76 2.93
CA ILE A 148 20.89 7.07 3.61
C ILE A 148 20.82 8.21 2.59
N ALA A 149 21.64 8.15 1.52
CA ALA A 149 21.67 9.17 0.49
C ALA A 149 20.46 9.10 -0.45
N GLU A 150 19.97 7.90 -0.74
CA GLU A 150 18.83 7.62 -1.61
C GLU A 150 17.87 6.65 -0.93
N PRO A 151 17.09 7.10 0.08
CA PRO A 151 16.20 6.22 0.83
C PRO A 151 15.03 5.73 -0.05
N PHE A 152 14.58 4.53 0.23
CA PHE A 152 13.35 4.01 -0.35
C PHE A 152 12.17 4.86 0.13
N ALA A 153 11.47 5.49 -0.80
CA ALA A 153 10.33 6.37 -0.52
C ALA A 153 9.05 5.81 -1.18
N PRO A 154 8.42 4.79 -0.58
CA PRO A 154 7.23 4.17 -1.14
C PRO A 154 6.01 5.10 -1.05
N THR A 155 5.03 4.87 -1.93
CA THR A 155 3.72 5.49 -1.80
C THR A 155 2.94 4.82 -0.68
N PHE A 156 2.45 5.61 0.26
CA PHE A 156 1.58 5.16 1.34
C PHE A 156 0.13 5.50 1.04
N VAL A 157 -0.79 4.62 1.42
CA VAL A 157 -2.24 4.82 1.41
C VAL A 157 -2.79 4.50 2.78
N VAL A 158 -3.94 5.07 3.14
CA VAL A 158 -4.58 4.77 4.43
C VAL A 158 -4.84 3.27 4.52
N GLY A 159 -4.35 2.65 5.59
CA GLY A 159 -4.58 1.26 5.90
C GLY A 159 -6.04 1.04 6.37
N LYS A 160 -6.62 -0.06 5.97
CA LYS A 160 -7.85 -0.58 6.56
C LYS A 160 -7.50 -1.74 7.45
#